data_5c94f417a0081e79a29df5a63b424278
#
_entry.id   5c94f417a0081e79a29df5a63b424278
#
_cell.length_a   1.000
_cell.length_b   1.000
_cell.length_c   1.000
_cell.angle_alpha   90.00
_cell.angle_beta   90.00
_cell.angle_gamma   90.00
#
_symmetry.space_group_name_H-M   'P 1'
#
loop_
_entity.id
_entity.type
_entity.pdbx_description
1 polymer ?
#
loop_
_entity_poly.entity_id
_entity_poly.type
_entity_poly.pdbx_seq_one_letter_code
_entity_poly.pdbx_strand_id
1 'polypeptide(L)'
;MVKRATLLSRVYFNRNGNVNSHNDNLQNSNDDGLMAKPLLVILMKTYNKLYQKIYSYGNLYSAYQKARKGKTKKLYIKEFESDLDKNLIDLQFELMNFTYSPRPLDNFILKDPKTRKISRSHFRDRVIHHAIINIIGAIFEKIFIYDSCANQKGKGNLFSIKRFETFRRKITKNFSSRAFCLKADVKHYFQEVDHEILLKIIKNKIKDKKVVGLIRKILKKNAGGEKTKGMPLGNLTSQFFANVYLNELDYFVKYQLKAKYYIRYVDDFVILHQNREQLNKWKKEIENFLAEKLNLELHPQKSKVVSLSKGVDFVGFRNFYHFKLLRKRNL
;
A
#
# COMPACT_ATOMS: atom_id res chain seq x y z
N MET A 1 13.19 31.90 -13.24
CA MET A 1 12.36 30.69 -13.10
C MET A 1 13.13 29.40 -12.70
N VAL A 2 14.43 29.44 -12.48
CA VAL A 2 15.27 28.24 -12.21
C VAL A 2 15.51 27.95 -10.71
N LYS A 3 15.30 28.92 -9.82
CA LYS A 3 15.60 28.81 -8.37
C LYS A 3 14.54 28.08 -7.51
N ARG A 4 13.34 27.78 -8.03
CA ARG A 4 12.27 27.10 -7.26
C ARG A 4 12.23 25.56 -7.40
N ALA A 5 12.89 25.01 -8.39
CA ALA A 5 12.96 23.55 -8.57
C ALA A 5 13.95 22.87 -7.61
N THR A 6 14.93 23.62 -7.08
CA THR A 6 15.99 23.08 -6.20
C THR A 6 15.57 22.93 -4.74
N LEU A 7 14.48 23.61 -4.31
CA LEU A 7 14.00 23.50 -2.92
C LEU A 7 13.22 22.21 -2.63
N LEU A 8 12.59 21.61 -3.64
CA LEU A 8 11.82 20.38 -3.47
C LEU A 8 12.67 19.10 -3.43
N SER A 9 13.92 19.15 -3.91
CA SER A 9 14.84 18.01 -3.86
C SER A 9 15.57 17.87 -2.51
N ARG A 10 15.57 18.89 -1.66
CA ARG A 10 16.24 18.87 -0.34
C ARG A 10 15.43 18.27 0.80
N VAL A 11 14.13 18.07 0.64
CA VAL A 11 13.26 17.50 1.71
C VAL A 11 13.30 15.96 1.75
N TYR A 12 13.88 15.28 0.75
CA TYR A 12 13.71 13.83 0.60
C TYR A 12 14.93 12.96 0.80
N PHE A 13 16.16 13.49 0.95
CA PHE A 13 17.32 12.61 1.16
C PHE A 13 18.41 13.29 2.00
N ASN A 14 18.43 12.94 3.28
CA ASN A 14 19.67 12.95 4.05
C ASN A 14 20.04 11.51 4.44
N ARG A 15 21.22 11.07 4.04
CA ARG A 15 21.69 9.67 4.15
C ARG A 15 21.91 9.18 5.59
N ASN A 16 21.83 10.03 6.60
CA ASN A 16 22.28 9.74 7.97
C ASN A 16 21.18 9.76 9.05
N GLY A 17 19.91 9.57 8.72
CA GLY A 17 18.89 9.23 9.73
C GLY A 17 18.53 10.29 10.79
N ASN A 18 19.12 11.48 10.76
CA ASN A 18 18.82 12.55 11.70
C ASN A 18 17.83 13.54 11.09
N VAL A 19 16.65 13.62 11.69
CA VAL A 19 15.64 14.64 11.41
C VAL A 19 16.02 15.88 12.21
N ASN A 20 16.62 16.89 11.56
CA ASN A 20 16.78 18.20 12.18
C ASN A 20 15.41 18.87 12.35
N SER A 21 15.06 19.08 13.60
CA SER A 21 13.87 19.79 14.07
C SER A 21 14.03 21.30 13.91
N HIS A 22 13.96 21.81 12.69
CA HIS A 22 13.80 23.26 12.48
C HIS A 22 13.00 23.48 11.20
N ASN A 23 11.71 23.72 11.37
CA ASN A 23 10.81 24.59 10.61
C ASN A 23 9.34 24.24 10.88
N ASP A 24 8.91 24.42 12.14
CA ASP A 24 7.47 24.35 12.51
C ASP A 24 6.71 25.68 12.29
N ASN A 25 7.31 26.68 11.60
CA ASN A 25 6.71 28.01 11.43
C ASN A 25 6.19 28.30 10.01
N LEU A 26 5.57 27.32 9.36
CA LEU A 26 4.74 27.57 8.16
C LEU A 26 3.31 27.11 8.41
N GLN A 27 2.66 27.75 9.37
CA GLN A 27 1.21 27.66 9.58
C GLN A 27 0.60 29.04 9.39
N ASN A 28 -0.34 29.07 8.47
CA ASN A 28 -1.28 30.14 8.09
C ASN A 28 -0.92 30.90 6.83
N SER A 29 -1.20 30.28 5.70
CA SER A 29 -1.65 31.00 4.51
C SER A 29 -2.38 30.02 3.57
N ASN A 30 -3.44 30.49 2.97
CA ASN A 30 -4.33 29.83 2.01
C ASN A 30 -3.59 29.18 0.83
N ASP A 31 -3.06 27.96 1.02
CA ASP A 31 -2.20 27.27 0.06
C ASP A 31 -2.92 26.14 -0.70
N ASP A 32 -4.26 26.11 -0.65
CA ASP A 32 -5.05 25.07 -1.33
C ASP A 32 -4.95 25.11 -2.87
N GLY A 33 -4.51 26.23 -3.44
CA GLY A 33 -4.37 26.39 -4.89
C GLY A 33 -3.00 26.03 -5.47
N LEU A 34 -1.90 26.17 -4.69
CA LEU A 34 -0.53 25.97 -5.19
C LEU A 34 -0.04 24.53 -5.14
N MET A 35 -0.58 23.72 -4.23
CA MET A 35 -0.21 22.29 -4.08
C MET A 35 -0.95 21.37 -5.07
N ALA A 36 -2.07 21.81 -5.62
CA ALA A 36 -2.87 20.99 -6.55
C ALA A 36 -2.16 20.78 -7.91
N LYS A 37 -1.44 21.78 -8.42
CA LYS A 37 -0.78 21.70 -9.75
C LYS A 37 0.33 20.65 -9.85
N PRO A 38 1.32 20.56 -8.93
CA PRO A 38 2.34 19.53 -8.99
C PRO A 38 1.76 18.11 -8.83
N LEU A 39 0.77 17.94 -7.95
CA LEU A 39 0.09 16.67 -7.76
C LEU A 39 -0.70 16.26 -9.00
N LEU A 40 -1.42 17.20 -9.62
CA LEU A 40 -2.17 16.96 -10.86
C LEU A 40 -1.23 16.51 -12.00
N VAL A 41 -0.07 17.14 -12.16
CA VAL A 41 0.94 16.76 -13.16
C VAL A 41 1.46 15.34 -12.90
N ILE A 42 1.75 14.99 -11.64
CA ILE A 42 2.18 13.63 -11.26
C ILE A 42 1.05 12.63 -11.56
N LEU A 43 -0.20 12.98 -11.28
CA LEU A 43 -1.37 12.14 -11.55
C LEU A 43 -1.62 11.94 -13.05
N MET A 44 -1.33 12.92 -13.89
CA MET A 44 -1.50 12.84 -15.35
C MET A 44 -0.37 12.10 -16.05
N LYS A 45 0.83 12.02 -15.45
CA LYS A 45 1.98 11.35 -16.05
C LYS A 45 1.72 9.86 -16.25
N THR A 46 1.92 9.39 -17.48
CA THR A 46 1.82 7.99 -17.86
C THR A 46 3.17 7.43 -18.29
N TYR A 47 3.33 6.10 -18.26
CA TYR A 47 4.58 5.42 -18.51
C TYR A 47 4.40 4.30 -19.54
N ASN A 48 5.34 4.21 -20.47
CA ASN A 48 5.37 3.19 -21.52
C ASN A 48 6.76 2.59 -21.62
N LYS A 49 6.95 1.56 -22.48
CA LYS A 49 8.25 0.90 -22.76
C LYS A 49 8.96 0.41 -21.50
N LEU A 50 8.18 -0.13 -20.53
CA LEU A 50 8.69 -0.65 -19.26
C LEU A 50 8.98 -2.13 -19.28
N TYR A 51 8.37 -2.89 -20.19
CA TYR A 51 8.43 -4.36 -20.21
C TYR A 51 9.86 -4.87 -20.38
N GLN A 52 10.65 -4.27 -21.27
CA GLN A 52 12.05 -4.63 -21.49
C GLN A 52 12.89 -4.43 -20.22
N LYS A 53 12.60 -3.37 -19.45
CA LYS A 53 13.27 -3.13 -18.17
C LYS A 53 12.94 -4.20 -17.12
N ILE A 54 11.73 -4.78 -17.17
CA ILE A 54 11.31 -5.83 -16.24
C ILE A 54 12.13 -7.10 -16.47
N TYR A 55 12.29 -7.54 -17.72
CA TYR A 55 13.00 -8.77 -18.04
C TYR A 55 14.50 -8.60 -18.29
N SER A 56 15.07 -7.39 -18.16
CA SER A 56 16.52 -7.23 -18.27
C SER A 56 17.23 -8.08 -17.22
N TYR A 57 18.32 -8.73 -17.60
CA TYR A 57 19.10 -9.61 -16.69
C TYR A 57 19.47 -8.89 -15.40
N GLY A 58 19.98 -7.66 -15.48
CA GLY A 58 20.34 -6.87 -14.30
C GLY A 58 19.16 -6.63 -13.34
N ASN A 59 17.93 -6.43 -13.87
CA ASN A 59 16.75 -6.31 -13.03
C ASN A 59 16.32 -7.66 -12.44
N LEU A 60 16.40 -8.76 -13.19
CA LEU A 60 16.10 -10.10 -12.69
C LEU A 60 17.09 -10.52 -11.60
N TYR A 61 18.39 -10.22 -11.76
CA TYR A 61 19.39 -10.47 -10.73
C TYR A 61 19.14 -9.64 -9.47
N SER A 62 18.86 -8.34 -9.60
CA SER A 62 18.44 -7.48 -8.46
C SER A 62 17.18 -7.99 -7.79
N ALA A 63 16.21 -8.46 -8.55
CA ALA A 63 14.97 -9.05 -8.06
C ALA A 63 15.21 -10.35 -7.29
N TYR A 64 16.07 -11.23 -7.81
CA TYR A 64 16.53 -12.43 -7.12
C TYR A 64 17.17 -12.09 -5.77
N GLN A 65 18.11 -11.13 -5.72
CA GLN A 65 18.75 -10.71 -4.49
C GLN A 65 17.73 -10.25 -3.42
N LYS A 66 16.69 -9.50 -3.84
CA LYS A 66 15.59 -9.08 -2.95
C LYS A 66 14.73 -10.27 -2.51
N ALA A 67 14.41 -11.19 -3.41
CA ALA A 67 13.56 -12.34 -3.14
C ALA A 67 14.19 -13.32 -2.12
N ARG A 68 15.52 -13.50 -2.18
CA ARG A 68 16.27 -14.41 -1.29
C ARG A 68 16.56 -13.84 0.09
N LYS A 69 16.47 -12.52 0.27
CA LYS A 69 16.84 -11.86 1.53
C LYS A 69 16.12 -12.46 2.73
N GLY A 70 16.88 -12.85 3.76
CA GLY A 70 16.37 -13.50 4.97
C GLY A 70 15.94 -14.96 4.81
N LYS A 71 16.25 -15.60 3.66
CA LYS A 71 15.83 -16.99 3.35
C LYS A 71 16.95 -17.85 2.76
N THR A 72 18.18 -17.41 2.80
CA THR A 72 19.36 -18.03 2.15
C THR A 72 19.61 -19.49 2.55
N LYS A 73 19.20 -19.90 3.78
CA LYS A 73 19.33 -21.26 4.28
C LYS A 73 18.25 -22.23 3.79
N LYS A 74 17.21 -21.74 3.07
CA LYS A 74 16.10 -22.59 2.61
C LYS A 74 16.51 -23.42 1.38
N LEU A 75 16.14 -24.71 1.36
CA LEU A 75 16.51 -25.64 0.30
C LEU A 75 16.12 -25.12 -1.10
N TYR A 76 14.90 -24.70 -1.29
CA TYR A 76 14.42 -24.15 -2.57
C TYR A 76 15.17 -22.88 -3.05
N ILE A 77 15.91 -22.18 -2.16
CA ILE A 77 16.81 -21.09 -2.54
C ILE A 77 18.10 -21.69 -3.07
N LYS A 78 18.70 -22.64 -2.33
CA LYS A 78 19.95 -23.30 -2.73
C LYS A 78 19.78 -24.01 -4.09
N GLU A 79 18.65 -24.68 -4.30
CA GLU A 79 18.30 -25.33 -5.57
C GLU A 79 18.20 -24.30 -6.74
N PHE A 80 17.67 -23.11 -6.49
CA PHE A 80 17.67 -22.06 -7.50
C PHE A 80 19.05 -21.45 -7.72
N GLU A 81 19.90 -21.40 -6.69
CA GLU A 81 21.25 -20.84 -6.72
C GLU A 81 22.27 -21.80 -7.34
N SER A 82 22.03 -23.12 -7.32
CA SER A 82 22.96 -24.09 -7.92
C SER A 82 23.17 -23.88 -9.43
N ASP A 83 22.20 -23.26 -10.12
CA ASP A 83 22.33 -22.90 -11.54
C ASP A 83 21.70 -21.51 -11.76
N LEU A 84 22.20 -20.52 -11.03
CA LEU A 84 21.59 -19.19 -10.93
C LEU A 84 21.48 -18.50 -12.29
N ASP A 85 22.57 -18.47 -13.05
CA ASP A 85 22.60 -17.73 -14.30
C ASP A 85 21.65 -18.35 -15.33
N LYS A 86 21.65 -19.68 -15.46
CA LYS A 86 20.71 -20.39 -16.31
C LYS A 86 19.26 -20.11 -15.89
N ASN A 87 18.93 -20.23 -14.60
CA ASN A 87 17.58 -19.96 -14.10
C ASN A 87 17.12 -18.52 -14.37
N LEU A 88 18.01 -17.54 -14.32
CA LEU A 88 17.68 -16.15 -14.63
C LEU A 88 17.56 -15.92 -16.14
N ILE A 89 18.41 -16.54 -16.95
CA ILE A 89 18.35 -16.49 -18.42
C ILE A 89 17.07 -17.16 -18.92
N ASP A 90 16.70 -18.31 -18.37
CA ASP A 90 15.44 -18.99 -18.69
C ASP A 90 14.22 -18.09 -18.39
N LEU A 91 14.20 -17.44 -17.23
CA LEU A 91 13.14 -16.47 -16.89
C LEU A 91 13.14 -15.28 -17.85
N GLN A 92 14.31 -14.76 -18.24
CA GLN A 92 14.42 -13.70 -19.22
C GLN A 92 13.85 -14.13 -20.57
N PHE A 93 14.24 -15.30 -21.05
CA PHE A 93 13.78 -15.87 -22.32
C PHE A 93 12.27 -16.10 -22.32
N GLU A 94 11.71 -16.67 -21.26
CA GLU A 94 10.26 -16.85 -21.12
C GLU A 94 9.49 -15.52 -21.16
N LEU A 95 10.01 -14.49 -20.51
CA LEU A 95 9.39 -13.16 -20.54
C LEU A 95 9.50 -12.51 -21.91
N MET A 96 10.67 -12.61 -22.58
CA MET A 96 10.89 -12.07 -23.92
C MET A 96 9.92 -12.67 -24.93
N ASN A 97 9.73 -14.00 -24.87
CA ASN A 97 8.86 -14.75 -25.77
C ASN A 97 7.40 -14.84 -25.31
N PHE A 98 7.03 -14.18 -24.20
CA PHE A 98 5.68 -14.20 -23.61
C PHE A 98 5.20 -15.61 -23.18
N THR A 99 6.09 -16.59 -23.07
CA THR A 99 5.79 -17.97 -22.65
C THR A 99 5.73 -18.14 -21.14
N TYR A 100 6.21 -17.14 -20.37
CA TYR A 100 6.15 -17.19 -18.90
C TYR A 100 4.75 -17.51 -18.41
N SER A 101 4.67 -18.53 -17.55
CA SER A 101 3.46 -18.92 -16.82
C SER A 101 3.78 -19.11 -15.35
N PRO A 102 3.05 -18.45 -14.42
CA PRO A 102 3.25 -18.66 -12.99
C PRO A 102 2.97 -20.11 -12.60
N ARG A 103 3.79 -20.67 -11.69
CA ARG A 103 3.58 -21.99 -11.13
C ARG A 103 2.41 -21.99 -10.14
N PRO A 104 1.84 -23.18 -9.81
CA PRO A 104 0.84 -23.28 -8.74
C PRO A 104 1.33 -22.72 -7.41
N LEU A 105 0.42 -22.21 -6.61
CA LEU A 105 0.72 -21.68 -5.29
C LEU A 105 0.85 -22.79 -4.25
N ASP A 106 1.84 -22.66 -3.37
CA ASP A 106 1.95 -23.48 -2.15
C ASP A 106 0.99 -22.92 -1.09
N ASN A 107 0.03 -23.71 -0.69
CA ASN A 107 -0.96 -23.31 0.30
C ASN A 107 -0.63 -23.91 1.68
N PHE A 108 -0.65 -23.10 2.72
CA PHE A 108 -0.54 -23.55 4.10
C PHE A 108 -1.35 -22.67 5.05
N ILE A 109 -1.65 -23.19 6.22
CA ILE A 109 -2.42 -22.49 7.24
C ILE A 109 -1.46 -21.95 8.29
N LEU A 110 -1.49 -20.62 8.50
CA LEU A 110 -0.86 -19.97 9.63
C LEU A 110 -1.91 -19.80 10.73
N LYS A 111 -1.65 -20.33 11.94
CA LYS A 111 -2.66 -20.33 13.02
C LYS A 111 -2.54 -19.14 13.95
N ASP A 112 -1.34 -18.58 14.14
CA ASP A 112 -1.06 -17.49 15.09
C ASP A 112 -0.71 -16.18 14.38
N PRO A 113 -1.21 -15.01 14.84
CA PRO A 113 -2.21 -14.75 15.90
C PRO A 113 -3.67 -14.95 15.44
N LYS A 114 -3.87 -15.27 14.18
CA LYS A 114 -5.17 -15.58 13.55
C LYS A 114 -4.98 -16.64 12.49
N THR A 115 -5.91 -17.56 12.42
CA THR A 115 -5.93 -18.55 11.34
C THR A 115 -6.08 -17.88 10.00
N ARG A 116 -5.09 -18.07 9.11
CA ARG A 116 -5.07 -17.54 7.76
C ARG A 116 -4.56 -18.59 6.78
N LYS A 117 -5.24 -18.72 5.66
CA LYS A 117 -4.70 -19.45 4.52
C LYS A 117 -3.68 -18.54 3.81
N ILE A 118 -2.45 -18.99 3.77
CA ILE A 118 -1.36 -18.31 3.05
C ILE A 118 -1.12 -19.08 1.76
N SER A 119 -1.06 -18.36 0.65
CA SER A 119 -0.81 -18.93 -0.68
C SER A 119 0.49 -18.33 -1.22
N ARG A 120 1.56 -19.12 -1.10
CA ARG A 120 2.92 -18.67 -1.42
C ARG A 120 3.26 -19.01 -2.87
N SER A 121 3.75 -18.04 -3.63
CA SER A 121 4.30 -18.29 -4.96
C SER A 121 5.62 -19.05 -4.91
N HIS A 122 5.87 -19.89 -5.92
CA HIS A 122 7.15 -20.56 -6.12
C HIS A 122 8.30 -19.53 -6.18
N PHE A 123 9.53 -19.93 -5.82
CA PHE A 123 10.63 -18.95 -5.68
C PHE A 123 10.93 -18.21 -6.98
N ARG A 124 10.97 -18.92 -8.11
CA ARG A 124 11.17 -18.30 -9.41
C ARG A 124 10.11 -17.23 -9.74
N ASP A 125 8.85 -17.44 -9.38
CA ASP A 125 7.78 -16.46 -9.59
C ASP A 125 7.91 -15.27 -8.65
N ARG A 126 8.45 -15.48 -7.44
CA ARG A 126 8.80 -14.38 -6.53
C ARG A 126 9.89 -13.46 -7.11
N VAL A 127 10.84 -14.02 -7.89
CA VAL A 127 11.80 -13.19 -8.65
C VAL A 127 11.06 -12.29 -9.64
N ILE A 128 10.10 -12.83 -10.41
CA ILE A 128 9.29 -12.02 -11.33
C ILE A 128 8.46 -10.96 -10.60
N HIS A 129 7.86 -11.31 -9.44
CA HIS A 129 7.13 -10.33 -8.63
C HIS A 129 8.02 -9.16 -8.20
N HIS A 130 9.25 -9.45 -7.75
CA HIS A 130 10.23 -8.40 -7.43
C HIS A 130 10.65 -7.61 -8.66
N ALA A 131 10.86 -8.28 -9.81
CA ALA A 131 11.27 -7.62 -11.05
C ALA A 131 10.22 -6.62 -11.55
N ILE A 132 8.94 -6.97 -11.47
CA ILE A 132 7.83 -6.06 -11.78
C ILE A 132 7.87 -4.86 -10.83
N ILE A 133 7.91 -5.10 -9.51
CA ILE A 133 7.84 -4.04 -8.51
C ILE A 133 9.07 -3.14 -8.51
N ASN A 134 10.25 -3.64 -8.85
CA ASN A 134 11.44 -2.81 -9.04
C ASN A 134 11.20 -1.69 -10.07
N ILE A 135 10.44 -1.99 -11.12
CA ILE A 135 10.18 -1.05 -12.23
C ILE A 135 8.96 -0.18 -11.97
N ILE A 136 7.82 -0.79 -11.59
CA ILE A 136 6.57 -0.03 -11.44
C ILE A 136 6.39 0.55 -10.03
N GLY A 137 7.06 0.01 -9.01
CA GLY A 137 6.90 0.44 -7.62
C GLY A 137 7.12 1.93 -7.44
N ALA A 138 8.25 2.45 -7.93
CA ALA A 138 8.58 3.87 -7.83
C ALA A 138 7.59 4.81 -8.54
N ILE A 139 6.82 4.29 -9.52
CA ILE A 139 5.78 5.07 -10.22
C ILE A 139 4.59 5.29 -9.29
N PHE A 140 4.12 4.22 -8.62
CA PHE A 140 2.96 4.27 -7.74
C PHE A 140 3.29 4.87 -6.37
N GLU A 141 4.48 4.61 -5.82
CA GLU A 141 4.90 5.19 -4.52
C GLU A 141 4.88 6.73 -4.53
N LYS A 142 5.13 7.36 -5.69
CA LYS A 142 5.07 8.82 -5.86
C LYS A 142 3.67 9.40 -5.73
N ILE A 143 2.64 8.58 -5.94
CA ILE A 143 1.25 9.02 -5.88
C ILE A 143 0.53 8.56 -4.62
N PHE A 144 1.13 7.72 -3.79
CA PHE A 144 0.55 7.36 -2.50
C PHE A 144 0.55 8.54 -1.55
N ILE A 145 -0.53 8.72 -0.82
CA ILE A 145 -0.58 9.74 0.22
C ILE A 145 0.47 9.47 1.30
N TYR A 146 0.95 10.52 1.96
CA TYR A 146 1.95 10.39 3.02
C TYR A 146 1.52 9.44 4.14
N ASP A 147 0.24 9.46 4.52
CA ASP A 147 -0.34 8.67 5.60
C ASP A 147 -0.89 7.30 5.18
N SER A 148 -0.56 6.80 3.98
CA SER A 148 -0.63 5.39 3.61
C SER A 148 0.62 4.69 4.15
N CYS A 149 0.47 3.81 5.14
CA CYS A 149 1.58 3.44 6.02
C CYS A 149 2.11 2.01 5.84
N ALA A 150 1.32 1.11 5.27
CA ALA A 150 1.71 -0.29 5.12
C ALA A 150 2.48 -0.55 3.84
N ASN A 151 3.39 -1.55 3.88
CA ASN A 151 4.12 -2.05 2.71
C ASN A 151 4.89 -0.96 1.93
N GLN A 152 5.37 0.06 2.61
CA GLN A 152 6.20 1.12 2.06
C GLN A 152 7.50 1.24 2.86
N LYS A 153 8.61 1.50 2.16
CA LYS A 153 9.93 1.65 2.79
C LYS A 153 9.92 2.84 3.76
N GLY A 154 10.47 2.62 4.97
CA GLY A 154 10.55 3.66 6.01
C GLY A 154 9.23 3.89 6.77
N LYS A 155 8.15 3.17 6.43
CA LYS A 155 6.87 3.21 7.12
C LYS A 155 6.53 1.87 7.78
N GLY A 156 5.42 1.78 8.47
CA GLY A 156 4.98 0.57 9.18
C GLY A 156 4.22 0.91 10.46
N ASN A 157 4.13 -0.04 11.38
CA ASN A 157 3.35 0.11 12.61
C ASN A 157 3.78 1.31 13.45
N LEU A 158 5.10 1.45 13.71
CA LEU A 158 5.64 2.55 14.51
C LEU A 158 5.38 3.92 13.87
N PHE A 159 5.57 4.02 12.56
CA PHE A 159 5.25 5.24 11.83
C PHE A 159 3.75 5.57 11.95
N SER A 160 2.86 4.60 11.75
CA SER A 160 1.42 4.77 11.85
C SER A 160 0.98 5.27 13.23
N ILE A 161 1.57 4.71 14.29
CA ILE A 161 1.27 5.11 15.67
C ILE A 161 1.76 6.53 15.96
N LYS A 162 2.98 6.90 15.54
CA LYS A 162 3.48 8.27 15.67
C LYS A 162 2.58 9.27 14.93
N ARG A 163 2.10 8.91 13.72
CA ARG A 163 1.15 9.74 12.97
C ARG A 163 -0.18 9.87 13.70
N PHE A 164 -0.72 8.76 14.25
CA PHE A 164 -1.95 8.79 15.04
C PHE A 164 -1.80 9.70 16.27
N GLU A 165 -0.70 9.62 17.00
CA GLU A 165 -0.42 10.48 18.16
C GLU A 165 -0.35 11.96 17.78
N THR A 166 0.34 12.27 16.68
CA THR A 166 0.40 13.64 16.13
C THR A 166 -1.00 14.17 15.82
N PHE A 167 -1.82 13.37 15.12
CA PHE A 167 -3.18 13.76 14.75
C PHE A 167 -4.09 13.89 15.98
N ARG A 168 -3.94 12.97 16.94
CA ARG A 168 -4.65 13.03 18.20
C ARG A 168 -4.37 14.35 18.94
N ARG A 169 -3.09 14.72 19.11
CA ARG A 169 -2.72 15.99 19.74
C ARG A 169 -3.30 17.19 19.01
N LYS A 170 -3.19 17.21 17.68
CA LYS A 170 -3.71 18.32 16.86
C LYS A 170 -5.22 18.45 16.97
N ILE A 171 -5.98 17.37 16.81
CA ILE A 171 -7.45 17.40 16.83
C ILE A 171 -8.02 17.70 18.21
N THR A 172 -7.32 17.31 19.27
CA THR A 172 -7.74 17.56 20.67
C THR A 172 -7.17 18.86 21.22
N LYS A 173 -6.46 19.66 20.42
CA LYS A 173 -5.78 20.89 20.88
C LYS A 173 -4.94 20.61 22.13
N ASN A 174 -4.02 19.64 22.06
CA ASN A 174 -3.23 19.16 23.20
C ASN A 174 -4.08 18.70 24.40
N PHE A 175 -5.13 17.89 24.11
CA PHE A 175 -6.01 17.29 25.11
C PHE A 175 -6.99 18.24 25.82
N SER A 176 -7.21 19.45 25.28
CA SER A 176 -8.20 20.39 25.79
C SER A 176 -9.59 20.22 25.19
N SER A 177 -9.72 19.51 24.07
CA SER A 177 -10.99 19.35 23.33
C SER A 177 -11.34 17.89 23.11
N ARG A 178 -12.63 17.54 23.19
CA ARG A 178 -13.13 16.21 22.83
C ARG A 178 -12.92 15.93 21.35
N ALA A 179 -12.63 14.67 21.01
CA ALA A 179 -12.55 14.22 19.64
C ALA A 179 -13.01 12.77 19.50
N PHE A 180 -13.39 12.43 18.27
CA PHE A 180 -13.89 11.12 17.86
C PHE A 180 -13.01 10.55 16.76
N CYS A 181 -13.09 9.24 16.59
CA CYS A 181 -12.39 8.51 15.56
C CYS A 181 -13.37 7.60 14.82
N LEU A 182 -13.47 7.75 13.51
CA LEU A 182 -13.97 6.68 12.65
C LEU A 182 -12.84 5.67 12.50
N LYS A 183 -13.01 4.48 13.07
CA LYS A 183 -12.21 3.31 12.82
C LYS A 183 -12.95 2.46 11.81
N ALA A 184 -12.31 2.10 10.70
CA ALA A 184 -12.92 1.29 9.66
C ALA A 184 -11.95 0.25 9.11
N ASP A 185 -12.50 -0.84 8.60
CA ASP A 185 -11.80 -2.04 8.08
C ASP A 185 -12.58 -2.51 6.85
N VAL A 186 -11.92 -2.82 5.76
CA VAL A 186 -12.58 -3.34 4.55
C VAL A 186 -12.82 -4.84 4.72
N LYS A 187 -14.06 -5.28 4.48
CA LYS A 187 -14.48 -6.67 4.63
C LYS A 187 -13.82 -7.55 3.57
N HIS A 188 -13.19 -8.64 4.00
CA HIS A 188 -12.54 -9.63 3.12
C HIS A 188 -11.67 -9.05 2.01
N TYR A 189 -10.97 -7.93 2.29
CA TYR A 189 -10.31 -7.09 1.30
C TYR A 189 -9.52 -7.87 0.25
N PHE A 190 -8.58 -8.73 0.65
CA PHE A 190 -7.74 -9.48 -0.29
C PHE A 190 -8.52 -10.46 -1.17
N GLN A 191 -9.67 -10.96 -0.70
CA GLN A 191 -10.53 -11.87 -1.45
C GLN A 191 -11.45 -11.11 -2.44
N GLU A 192 -11.78 -9.86 -2.14
CA GLU A 192 -12.76 -9.07 -2.90
C GLU A 192 -12.13 -8.12 -3.93
N VAL A 193 -10.79 -7.98 -3.97
CA VAL A 193 -10.15 -7.12 -4.98
C VAL A 193 -10.53 -7.58 -6.40
N ASP A 194 -11.23 -6.72 -7.12
CA ASP A 194 -11.65 -6.94 -8.51
C ASP A 194 -10.47 -6.72 -9.47
N HIS A 195 -10.16 -7.73 -10.29
CA HIS A 195 -9.01 -7.70 -11.19
C HIS A 195 -9.16 -6.66 -12.30
N GLU A 196 -10.37 -6.48 -12.85
CA GLU A 196 -10.58 -5.52 -13.94
C GLU A 196 -10.49 -4.08 -13.43
N ILE A 197 -11.04 -3.80 -12.25
CA ILE A 197 -10.89 -2.49 -11.60
C ILE A 197 -9.40 -2.24 -11.29
N LEU A 198 -8.68 -3.20 -10.71
CA LEU A 198 -7.25 -3.08 -10.44
C LEU A 198 -6.46 -2.80 -11.73
N LEU A 199 -6.72 -3.56 -12.79
CA LEU A 199 -6.06 -3.38 -14.07
C LEU A 199 -6.41 -2.03 -14.72
N LYS A 200 -7.65 -1.53 -14.54
CA LYS A 200 -8.05 -0.19 -14.97
C LYS A 200 -7.24 0.89 -14.24
N ILE A 201 -7.11 0.79 -12.91
CA ILE A 201 -6.28 1.70 -12.10
C ILE A 201 -4.82 1.67 -12.57
N ILE A 202 -4.26 0.48 -12.79
CA ILE A 202 -2.88 0.33 -13.29
C ILE A 202 -2.74 0.96 -14.67
N LYS A 203 -3.67 0.73 -15.61
CA LYS A 203 -3.67 1.29 -16.97
C LYS A 203 -3.73 2.82 -17.00
N ASN A 204 -4.27 3.46 -15.97
CA ASN A 204 -4.24 4.91 -15.88
C ASN A 204 -2.81 5.45 -15.79
N LYS A 205 -1.86 4.66 -15.28
CA LYS A 205 -0.45 5.02 -15.12
C LYS A 205 0.47 4.30 -16.09
N ILE A 206 0.26 3.01 -16.30
CA ILE A 206 1.10 2.14 -17.12
C ILE A 206 0.39 1.89 -18.45
N LYS A 207 0.88 2.53 -19.52
CA LYS A 207 0.34 2.36 -20.88
C LYS A 207 0.99 1.19 -21.63
N ASP A 208 2.02 0.57 -21.05
CA ASP A 208 2.67 -0.61 -21.63
C ASP A 208 1.76 -1.84 -21.52
N LYS A 209 1.15 -2.22 -22.66
CA LYS A 209 0.22 -3.36 -22.74
C LYS A 209 0.87 -4.69 -22.32
N LYS A 210 2.18 -4.87 -22.57
CA LYS A 210 2.92 -6.08 -22.20
C LYS A 210 3.06 -6.21 -20.68
N VAL A 211 3.34 -5.12 -19.98
CA VAL A 211 3.37 -5.07 -18.50
C VAL A 211 1.99 -5.39 -17.91
N VAL A 212 0.94 -4.76 -18.43
CA VAL A 212 -0.44 -5.02 -17.98
C VAL A 212 -0.84 -6.48 -18.25
N GLY A 213 -0.44 -7.05 -19.39
CA GLY A 213 -0.66 -8.46 -19.72
C GLY A 213 0.03 -9.41 -18.75
N LEU A 214 1.29 -9.13 -18.37
CA LEU A 214 2.01 -9.92 -17.37
C LEU A 214 1.33 -9.87 -15.98
N ILE A 215 0.92 -8.67 -15.56
CA ILE A 215 0.18 -8.51 -14.29
C ILE A 215 -1.15 -9.29 -14.33
N ARG A 216 -1.90 -9.19 -15.42
CA ARG A 216 -3.15 -9.95 -15.62
C ARG A 216 -2.91 -11.46 -15.51
N LYS A 217 -1.84 -11.98 -16.15
CA LYS A 217 -1.48 -13.41 -16.09
C LYS A 217 -1.21 -13.87 -14.65
N ILE A 218 -0.48 -13.08 -13.87
CA ILE A 218 -0.21 -13.36 -12.44
C ILE A 218 -1.50 -13.33 -11.61
N LEU A 219 -2.35 -12.34 -11.79
CA LEU A 219 -3.61 -12.21 -11.05
C LEU A 219 -4.54 -13.40 -11.32
N LYS A 220 -4.76 -13.77 -12.59
CA LYS A 220 -5.61 -14.90 -12.99
C LYS A 220 -5.13 -16.22 -12.39
N LYS A 221 -3.84 -16.53 -12.50
CA LYS A 221 -3.27 -17.77 -11.96
C LYS A 221 -3.40 -17.84 -10.44
N ASN A 222 -3.18 -16.71 -9.77
CA ASN A 222 -3.27 -16.61 -8.33
C ASN A 222 -4.70 -16.76 -7.78
N ALA A 223 -5.72 -16.43 -8.58
CA ALA A 223 -7.13 -16.57 -8.21
C ALA A 223 -7.72 -17.95 -8.52
N GLY A 224 -6.95 -18.88 -9.06
CA GLY A 224 -7.42 -20.23 -9.44
C GLY A 224 -7.97 -20.33 -10.87
N GLY A 225 -7.55 -19.40 -11.77
CA GLY A 225 -7.80 -19.46 -13.21
C GLY A 225 -9.08 -18.76 -13.68
N GLU A 226 -10.24 -19.16 -13.17
CA GLU A 226 -11.53 -18.61 -13.62
C GLU A 226 -12.02 -17.40 -12.81
N LYS A 227 -11.55 -17.25 -11.59
CA LYS A 227 -11.97 -16.15 -10.73
C LYS A 227 -11.43 -14.80 -11.23
N THR A 228 -12.32 -13.81 -11.25
CA THR A 228 -12.00 -12.42 -11.62
C THR A 228 -11.69 -11.55 -10.40
N LYS A 229 -11.72 -12.13 -9.20
CA LYS A 229 -11.50 -11.45 -7.92
C LYS A 229 -10.47 -12.19 -7.07
N GLY A 230 -9.84 -11.43 -6.20
CA GLY A 230 -8.99 -11.91 -5.13
C GLY A 230 -7.51 -11.90 -5.43
N MET A 231 -6.75 -11.67 -4.37
CA MET A 231 -5.28 -11.71 -4.36
C MET A 231 -4.81 -12.61 -3.22
N PRO A 232 -3.86 -13.53 -3.46
CA PRO A 232 -3.37 -14.44 -2.42
C PRO A 232 -2.58 -13.69 -1.35
N LEU A 233 -2.83 -14.05 -0.10
CA LEU A 233 -2.01 -13.57 1.02
C LEU A 233 -0.62 -14.24 0.98
N GLY A 234 0.43 -13.44 1.17
CA GLY A 234 1.80 -13.93 1.25
C GLY A 234 2.69 -13.57 0.05
N ASN A 235 2.15 -12.94 -0.98
CA ASN A 235 2.90 -12.49 -2.15
C ASN A 235 3.15 -10.98 -2.14
N LEU A 236 4.33 -10.59 -2.61
CA LEU A 236 4.76 -9.18 -2.69
C LEU A 236 3.83 -8.36 -3.59
N THR A 237 3.45 -8.92 -4.75
CA THR A 237 2.54 -8.26 -5.70
C THR A 237 1.17 -8.00 -5.08
N SER A 238 0.63 -8.94 -4.29
CA SER A 238 -0.65 -8.75 -3.61
C SER A 238 -0.59 -7.59 -2.60
N GLN A 239 0.50 -7.48 -1.84
CA GLN A 239 0.70 -6.39 -0.88
C GLN A 239 0.84 -5.02 -1.59
N PHE A 240 1.56 -4.99 -2.70
CA PHE A 240 1.74 -3.78 -3.49
C PHE A 240 0.43 -3.35 -4.16
N PHE A 241 -0.24 -4.27 -4.84
CA PHE A 241 -1.50 -3.96 -5.52
C PHE A 241 -2.64 -3.63 -4.56
N ALA A 242 -2.60 -4.13 -3.33
CA ALA A 242 -3.50 -3.70 -2.28
C ALA A 242 -3.38 -2.19 -2.00
N ASN A 243 -2.17 -1.64 -1.96
CA ASN A 243 -2.00 -0.21 -1.82
C ASN A 243 -2.42 0.56 -3.08
N VAL A 244 -2.12 0.02 -4.27
CA VAL A 244 -2.54 0.65 -5.55
C VAL A 244 -4.06 0.74 -5.64
N TYR A 245 -4.78 -0.30 -5.25
CA TYR A 245 -6.25 -0.36 -5.32
C TYR A 245 -6.90 0.64 -4.35
N LEU A 246 -6.49 0.64 -3.08
CA LEU A 246 -7.05 1.55 -2.07
C LEU A 246 -6.47 2.98 -2.13
N ASN A 247 -5.53 3.26 -3.02
CA ASN A 247 -5.12 4.63 -3.27
C ASN A 247 -6.27 5.49 -3.83
N GLU A 248 -7.22 4.89 -4.54
CA GLU A 248 -8.45 5.56 -4.98
C GLU A 248 -9.28 6.03 -3.78
N LEU A 249 -9.41 5.19 -2.73
CA LEU A 249 -10.05 5.58 -1.48
C LEU A 249 -9.25 6.69 -0.77
N ASP A 250 -7.91 6.60 -0.77
CA ASP A 250 -7.08 7.63 -0.16
C ASP A 250 -7.32 9.01 -0.79
N TYR A 251 -7.41 9.06 -2.12
CA TYR A 251 -7.73 10.30 -2.85
C TYR A 251 -9.14 10.80 -2.56
N PHE A 252 -10.13 9.91 -2.54
CA PHE A 252 -11.50 10.28 -2.19
C PHE A 252 -11.54 10.92 -0.80
N VAL A 253 -10.96 10.27 0.21
CA VAL A 253 -10.99 10.74 1.60
C VAL A 253 -10.20 12.04 1.77
N LYS A 254 -9.02 12.16 1.15
CA LYS A 254 -8.15 13.35 1.32
C LYS A 254 -8.61 14.55 0.52
N TYR A 255 -9.06 14.35 -0.71
CA TYR A 255 -9.29 15.47 -1.64
C TYR A 255 -10.77 15.76 -1.89
N GLN A 256 -11.66 14.77 -1.86
CA GLN A 256 -13.10 14.98 -1.99
C GLN A 256 -13.76 15.24 -0.64
N LEU A 257 -13.56 14.35 0.35
CA LEU A 257 -14.08 14.57 1.70
C LEU A 257 -13.28 15.62 2.48
N LYS A 258 -12.07 15.95 2.03
CA LYS A 258 -11.13 16.88 2.70
C LYS A 258 -10.84 16.48 4.15
N ALA A 259 -10.82 15.18 4.45
CA ALA A 259 -10.56 14.66 5.79
C ALA A 259 -9.07 14.84 6.15
N LYS A 260 -8.76 15.86 6.94
CA LYS A 260 -7.38 16.28 7.28
C LYS A 260 -6.61 15.18 8.01
N TYR A 261 -7.21 14.53 8.99
CA TYR A 261 -6.57 13.57 9.90
C TYR A 261 -6.98 12.13 9.55
N TYR A 262 -6.48 11.63 8.42
CA TYR A 262 -6.72 10.30 7.87
C TYR A 262 -5.42 9.51 7.79
N ILE A 263 -5.44 8.26 8.26
CA ILE A 263 -4.31 7.31 8.18
C ILE A 263 -4.85 5.96 7.73
N ARG A 264 -4.17 5.31 6.77
CA ARG A 264 -4.49 3.94 6.34
C ARG A 264 -3.31 2.99 6.55
N TYR A 265 -3.64 1.79 7.02
CA TYR A 265 -2.72 0.66 7.17
C TYR A 265 -3.30 -0.58 6.48
N VAL A 266 -2.98 -0.82 5.22
CA VAL A 266 -3.60 -1.80 4.30
C VAL A 266 -5.09 -1.51 4.15
N ASP A 267 -5.96 -2.38 4.67
CA ASP A 267 -7.42 -2.33 4.69
C ASP A 267 -7.99 -1.64 5.94
N ASP A 268 -7.16 -1.41 6.93
CA ASP A 268 -7.51 -0.78 8.20
C ASP A 268 -7.20 0.72 8.16
N PHE A 269 -8.19 1.59 8.44
CA PHE A 269 -7.96 3.02 8.43
C PHE A 269 -8.70 3.76 9.54
N VAL A 270 -8.22 4.95 9.83
CA VAL A 270 -8.78 5.83 10.85
C VAL A 270 -8.92 7.25 10.34
N ILE A 271 -10.01 7.93 10.72
CA ILE A 271 -10.23 9.36 10.51
C ILE A 271 -10.58 9.99 11.86
N LEU A 272 -9.87 11.06 12.25
CA LEU A 272 -10.14 11.77 13.49
C LEU A 272 -10.84 13.10 13.18
N HIS A 273 -11.86 13.42 13.97
CA HIS A 273 -12.61 14.67 13.89
C HIS A 273 -13.23 15.07 15.23
N GLN A 274 -13.48 16.36 15.46
CA GLN A 274 -14.15 16.84 16.68
C GLN A 274 -15.65 16.59 16.65
N ASN A 275 -16.27 16.62 15.48
CA ASN A 275 -17.70 16.37 15.31
C ASN A 275 -17.95 14.91 14.92
N ARG A 276 -18.78 14.21 15.72
CA ARG A 276 -19.17 12.82 15.53
C ARG A 276 -20.07 12.63 14.30
N GLU A 277 -20.97 13.58 14.07
CA GLU A 277 -21.92 13.52 12.97
C GLU A 277 -21.21 13.62 11.62
N GLN A 278 -20.19 14.48 11.54
CA GLN A 278 -19.35 14.57 10.36
C GLN A 278 -18.65 13.25 10.03
N LEU A 279 -18.17 12.53 11.05
CA LEU A 279 -17.57 11.19 10.86
C LEU A 279 -18.61 10.16 10.40
N ASN A 280 -19.85 10.24 10.91
CA ASN A 280 -20.92 9.37 10.44
C ASN A 280 -21.33 9.68 8.99
N LYS A 281 -21.36 10.97 8.60
CA LYS A 281 -21.58 11.38 7.23
C LYS A 281 -20.49 10.84 6.32
N TRP A 282 -19.22 11.07 6.63
CA TRP A 282 -18.10 10.55 5.86
C TRP A 282 -18.09 9.01 5.78
N LYS A 283 -18.50 8.33 6.85
CA LYS A 283 -18.62 6.86 6.83
C LYS A 283 -19.58 6.40 5.72
N LYS A 284 -20.78 7.00 5.62
CA LYS A 284 -21.76 6.69 4.57
C LYS A 284 -21.21 6.99 3.17
N GLU A 285 -20.55 8.14 3.00
CA GLU A 285 -19.95 8.52 1.71
C GLU A 285 -18.83 7.57 1.30
N ILE A 286 -18.03 7.08 2.25
CA ILE A 286 -16.98 6.06 2.03
C ILE A 286 -17.62 4.71 1.68
N GLU A 287 -18.70 4.29 2.35
CA GLU A 287 -19.43 3.05 2.06
C GLU A 287 -19.94 3.07 0.60
N ASN A 288 -20.58 4.16 0.18
CA ASN A 288 -21.05 4.33 -1.20
C ASN A 288 -19.88 4.32 -2.21
N PHE A 289 -18.82 5.07 -1.94
CA PHE A 289 -17.64 5.11 -2.80
C PHE A 289 -17.02 3.71 -2.98
N LEU A 290 -16.83 2.97 -1.90
CA LEU A 290 -16.27 1.61 -1.93
C LEU A 290 -17.15 0.66 -2.75
N ALA A 291 -18.47 0.71 -2.56
CA ALA A 291 -19.41 -0.13 -3.30
C ALA A 291 -19.41 0.21 -4.80
N GLU A 292 -19.56 1.49 -5.16
CA GLU A 292 -19.74 1.92 -6.54
C GLU A 292 -18.44 1.91 -7.38
N LYS A 293 -17.31 2.27 -6.78
CA LYS A 293 -16.04 2.46 -7.50
C LYS A 293 -15.07 1.31 -7.37
N LEU A 294 -15.14 0.58 -6.27
CA LEU A 294 -14.15 -0.45 -5.94
C LEU A 294 -14.76 -1.85 -5.69
N ASN A 295 -16.08 -2.02 -5.81
CA ASN A 295 -16.77 -3.28 -5.50
C ASN A 295 -16.34 -3.86 -4.13
N LEU A 296 -16.22 -2.99 -3.12
CA LEU A 296 -15.80 -3.33 -1.76
C LEU A 296 -16.84 -2.88 -0.73
N GLU A 297 -16.82 -3.52 0.43
CA GLU A 297 -17.70 -3.18 1.56
C GLU A 297 -16.87 -2.90 2.82
N LEU A 298 -17.34 -1.98 3.67
CA LEU A 298 -16.82 -1.85 5.03
C LEU A 298 -17.27 -3.03 5.89
N HIS A 299 -16.38 -3.49 6.77
CA HIS A 299 -16.73 -4.54 7.73
C HIS A 299 -17.74 -3.98 8.76
N PRO A 300 -18.97 -4.51 8.84
CA PRO A 300 -20.06 -3.88 9.60
C PRO A 300 -19.76 -3.75 11.10
N GLN A 301 -19.16 -4.78 11.69
CA GLN A 301 -18.87 -4.79 13.12
C GLN A 301 -17.61 -4.02 13.51
N LYS A 302 -16.64 -3.82 12.58
CA LYS A 302 -15.37 -3.16 12.87
C LYS A 302 -15.35 -1.69 12.44
N SER A 303 -16.30 -1.24 11.64
CA SER A 303 -16.36 0.12 11.10
C SER A 303 -17.34 0.97 11.92
N LYS A 304 -16.80 1.74 12.88
CA LYS A 304 -17.61 2.52 13.82
C LYS A 304 -16.93 3.81 14.27
N VAL A 305 -17.76 4.79 14.60
CA VAL A 305 -17.31 6.06 15.19
C VAL A 305 -17.30 5.91 16.72
N VAL A 306 -16.13 6.12 17.32
CA VAL A 306 -15.92 6.00 18.77
C VAL A 306 -15.29 7.28 19.32
N SER A 307 -15.58 7.61 20.60
CA SER A 307 -14.84 8.65 21.30
C SER A 307 -13.40 8.20 21.57
N LEU A 308 -12.43 9.09 21.45
CA LEU A 308 -11.04 8.79 21.83
C LEU A 308 -10.89 8.39 23.29
N SER A 309 -11.79 8.86 24.20
CA SER A 309 -11.80 8.46 25.61
C SER A 309 -12.05 6.97 25.82
N LYS A 310 -12.80 6.31 24.91
CA LYS A 310 -13.07 4.87 24.96
C LYS A 310 -11.94 4.01 24.40
N GLY A 311 -10.93 4.64 23.81
CA GLY A 311 -9.80 3.97 23.16
C GLY A 311 -10.13 3.40 21.78
N VAL A 312 -9.17 3.54 20.87
CA VAL A 312 -9.25 3.09 19.46
C VAL A 312 -8.20 2.03 19.19
N ASP A 313 -8.64 0.87 18.73
CA ASP A 313 -7.74 -0.21 18.33
C ASP A 313 -7.17 0.08 16.93
N PHE A 314 -5.87 0.38 16.81
CA PHE A 314 -5.20 0.63 15.56
C PHE A 314 -3.75 0.12 15.59
N VAL A 315 -3.32 -0.57 14.53
CA VAL A 315 -1.98 -1.15 14.31
C VAL A 315 -1.33 -1.77 15.56
N GLY A 316 -2.09 -2.62 16.25
CA GLY A 316 -1.58 -3.39 17.40
C GLY A 316 -1.71 -2.70 18.76
N PHE A 317 -2.13 -1.45 18.81
CA PHE A 317 -2.31 -0.69 20.04
C PHE A 317 -3.78 -0.33 20.25
N ARG A 318 -4.17 -0.17 21.51
CA ARG A 318 -5.38 0.52 21.93
C ARG A 318 -5.01 1.94 22.35
N ASN A 319 -5.44 2.90 21.55
CA ASN A 319 -5.06 4.30 21.67
C ASN A 319 -6.17 5.07 22.38
N PHE A 320 -5.91 5.52 23.58
CA PHE A 320 -6.81 6.34 24.38
C PHE A 320 -6.53 7.83 24.19
N TYR A 321 -7.32 8.66 24.82
CA TYR A 321 -7.21 10.10 24.76
C TYR A 321 -5.84 10.61 25.23
N HIS A 322 -5.29 10.10 26.32
CA HIS A 322 -4.01 10.53 26.90
C HIS A 322 -2.85 9.54 26.66
N PHE A 323 -3.13 8.24 26.60
CA PHE A 323 -2.13 7.18 26.56
C PHE A 323 -2.46 6.12 25.52
N LYS A 324 -1.61 5.12 25.37
CA LYS A 324 -1.82 3.92 24.54
C LYS A 324 -1.39 2.68 25.31
N LEU A 325 -2.04 1.56 25.03
CA LEU A 325 -1.71 0.24 25.56
C LEU A 325 -1.44 -0.72 24.40
N LEU A 326 -0.52 -1.64 24.59
CA LEU A 326 -0.37 -2.77 23.70
C LEU A 326 -1.62 -3.67 23.83
N ARG A 327 -2.12 -4.20 22.73
CA ARG A 327 -3.28 -5.10 22.78
C ARG A 327 -2.86 -6.45 23.36
N LYS A 328 -3.67 -7.04 24.24
CA LYS A 328 -3.40 -8.35 24.90
C LYS A 328 -2.95 -9.44 23.92
N ARG A 329 -3.52 -9.49 22.71
CA ARG A 329 -3.14 -10.48 21.69
C ARG A 329 -1.77 -10.23 21.03
N ASN A 330 -1.09 -9.14 21.35
CA ASN A 330 0.23 -8.77 20.83
C ASN A 330 1.28 -8.77 21.95
N LEU A 331 0.87 -9.15 23.15
CA LEU A 331 1.72 -9.54 24.27
C LEU A 331 2.07 -11.02 24.12
#